data_2238667ca8fc070c071302d7053d4dbc
#
_entry.id   2238667ca8fc070c071302d7053d4dbc
#
_cell.length_a   1.000
_cell.length_b   1.000
_cell.length_c   1.000
_cell.angle_alpha   90.00
_cell.angle_beta   90.00
_cell.angle_gamma   90.00
#
_symmetry.space_group_name_H-M   'P 1'
#
loop_
_entity.id
_entity.type
_entity.pdbx_description
1 polymer ?
#
loop_
_entity_poly.entity_id
_entity_poly.type
_entity_poly.pdbx_seq_one_letter_code
_entity_poly.pdbx_strand_id
1 'polypeptide(L)'
;MRTRKDLHTYQNRAVSFIQDKPRCALFLDMGLGKTISTLTALQDLKANDRLQGKTLVIAPLRVANTVWETEASKWSHINLTFSLCTGAASKREKALEDQADVYIINRENIPWLVKRYGTRWPFNNVIIDESSSFKSPRSQRFKSLKKILHKTERMVLLTGTPSPNGMLDLWSQIFLLDSGASLGRTMTRYKDRFFISDYHGFNFTLKGGAEFHIQKLISPLVLSMQASDYLKMPERIDNIIPVLLSKKAQRQYKELQTEFILEISKAEV
;
A
#
# COMPACT_ATOMS: atom_id res chain seq x y z
N MET A 1 -1.43 -5.07 -28.67
CA MET A 1 -0.85 -4.18 -27.66
C MET A 1 -1.86 -3.09 -27.40
N ARG A 2 -2.17 -2.78 -26.14
CA ARG A 2 -3.13 -1.72 -25.77
C ARG A 2 -2.50 -0.35 -25.95
N THR A 3 -3.32 0.65 -26.22
CA THR A 3 -2.91 2.05 -26.41
C THR A 3 -3.44 2.95 -25.29
N ARG A 4 -3.00 4.17 -25.23
CA ARG A 4 -3.51 5.18 -24.27
C ARG A 4 -5.05 5.34 -24.34
N LYS A 5 -5.63 5.14 -25.53
CA LYS A 5 -7.08 5.27 -25.75
C LYS A 5 -7.90 4.13 -25.13
N ASP A 6 -7.25 3.02 -24.84
CA ASP A 6 -7.92 1.84 -24.24
C ASP A 6 -8.07 1.95 -22.71
N LEU A 7 -7.63 3.05 -22.10
CA LEU A 7 -7.87 3.34 -20.70
C LEU A 7 -9.31 3.73 -20.46
N HIS A 8 -9.94 3.12 -19.47
CA HIS A 8 -11.28 3.50 -19.03
C HIS A 8 -11.32 4.92 -18.45
N THR A 9 -12.48 5.56 -18.47
CA THR A 9 -12.68 6.92 -17.95
C THR A 9 -12.24 7.03 -16.49
N TYR A 10 -12.56 6.05 -15.66
CA TYR A 10 -12.15 6.02 -14.26
C TYR A 10 -10.63 5.87 -14.09
N GLN A 11 -9.95 5.16 -14.99
CA GLN A 11 -8.48 5.07 -14.99
C GLN A 11 -7.85 6.40 -15.37
N ASN A 12 -8.40 7.09 -16.36
CA ASN A 12 -7.96 8.45 -16.71
C ASN A 12 -8.15 9.42 -15.54
N ARG A 13 -9.24 9.31 -14.75
CA ARG A 13 -9.43 10.09 -13.53
C ARG A 13 -8.33 9.79 -12.50
N ALA A 14 -7.93 8.52 -12.34
CA ALA A 14 -6.83 8.13 -11.45
C ALA A 14 -5.48 8.69 -11.95
N VAL A 15 -5.23 8.66 -13.27
CA VAL A 15 -4.04 9.28 -13.89
C VAL A 15 -3.97 10.77 -13.56
N SER A 16 -5.02 11.52 -13.86
CA SER A 16 -5.06 12.97 -13.56
C SER A 16 -4.87 13.26 -12.08
N PHE A 17 -5.48 12.46 -11.21
CA PHE A 17 -5.34 12.65 -9.77
C PHE A 17 -3.88 12.48 -9.29
N ILE A 18 -3.12 11.51 -9.85
CA ILE A 18 -1.69 11.34 -9.55
C ILE A 18 -0.86 12.50 -10.12
N GLN A 19 -1.19 12.99 -11.32
CA GLN A 19 -0.46 14.09 -11.96
C GLN A 19 -0.62 15.40 -11.21
N ASP A 20 -1.83 15.68 -10.72
CA ASP A 20 -2.17 16.94 -10.04
C ASP A 20 -1.72 16.95 -8.58
N LYS A 21 -1.65 15.76 -7.95
CA LYS A 21 -1.33 15.64 -6.53
C LYS A 21 -0.03 14.86 -6.33
N PRO A 22 1.06 15.55 -5.98
CA PRO A 22 2.34 14.87 -5.75
C PRO A 22 2.27 13.88 -4.58
N ARG A 23 1.36 14.07 -3.62
CA ARG A 23 1.15 13.18 -2.49
C ARG A 23 -0.31 12.75 -2.43
N CYS A 24 -0.58 11.49 -2.77
CA CYS A 24 -1.95 10.99 -2.87
C CYS A 24 -2.04 9.48 -2.65
N ALA A 25 -3.26 9.01 -2.41
CA ALA A 25 -3.59 7.59 -2.35
C ALA A 25 -4.68 7.25 -3.36
N LEU A 26 -4.53 6.11 -4.01
CA LEU A 26 -5.55 5.45 -4.79
C LEU A 26 -6.09 4.25 -3.99
N PHE A 27 -7.25 4.42 -3.39
CA PHE A 27 -8.01 3.36 -2.72
C PHE A 27 -9.02 2.78 -3.70
N LEU A 28 -8.51 2.01 -4.63
CA LEU A 28 -9.28 1.41 -5.72
C LEU A 28 -9.37 -0.09 -5.52
N ASP A 29 -10.55 -0.66 -5.67
CA ASP A 29 -10.76 -2.10 -5.61
C ASP A 29 -9.85 -2.86 -6.59
N MET A 30 -9.73 -4.17 -6.37
CA MET A 30 -9.00 -5.06 -7.27
C MET A 30 -9.60 -4.99 -8.69
N GLY A 31 -8.76 -5.10 -9.71
CA GLY A 31 -9.20 -5.05 -11.11
C GLY A 31 -9.40 -3.66 -11.70
N LEU A 32 -9.43 -2.58 -10.91
CA LEU A 32 -9.59 -1.20 -11.42
C LEU A 32 -8.33 -0.61 -12.06
N GLY A 33 -7.26 -1.39 -12.23
CA GLY A 33 -6.08 -0.97 -13.00
C GLY A 33 -5.17 0.04 -12.30
N LYS A 34 -4.98 -0.07 -10.98
CA LYS A 34 -4.06 0.79 -10.21
C LYS A 34 -2.69 0.90 -10.86
N THR A 35 -2.11 -0.23 -11.25
CA THR A 35 -0.77 -0.31 -11.83
C THR A 35 -0.66 0.47 -13.13
N ILE A 36 -1.56 0.21 -14.08
CA ILE A 36 -1.51 0.91 -15.39
C ILE A 36 -1.83 2.40 -15.24
N SER A 37 -2.77 2.79 -14.40
CA SER A 37 -3.04 4.21 -14.13
C SER A 37 -1.80 4.92 -13.56
N THR A 38 -1.08 4.26 -12.67
CA THR A 38 0.17 4.81 -12.09
C THR A 38 1.28 4.88 -13.15
N LEU A 39 1.49 3.82 -13.91
CA LEU A 39 2.49 3.80 -15.00
C LEU A 39 2.21 4.88 -16.03
N THR A 40 0.94 5.07 -16.41
CA THR A 40 0.54 6.12 -17.35
C THR A 40 0.79 7.51 -16.77
N ALA A 41 0.46 7.73 -15.49
CA ALA A 41 0.74 9.01 -14.84
C ALA A 41 2.25 9.31 -14.78
N LEU A 42 3.09 8.32 -14.48
CA LEU A 42 4.55 8.47 -14.48
C LEU A 42 5.08 8.76 -15.89
N GLN A 43 4.58 8.05 -16.90
CA GLN A 43 4.94 8.27 -18.31
C GLN A 43 4.58 9.69 -18.76
N ASP A 44 3.36 10.15 -18.49
CA ASP A 44 2.90 11.48 -18.84
C ASP A 44 3.70 12.58 -18.10
N LEU A 45 3.99 12.37 -16.81
CA LEU A 45 4.82 13.29 -16.01
C LEU A 45 6.24 13.37 -16.55
N LYS A 46 6.82 12.24 -16.98
CA LYS A 46 8.15 12.19 -17.62
C LYS A 46 8.14 12.93 -18.95
N ALA A 47 7.17 12.66 -19.81
CA ALA A 47 7.05 13.28 -21.13
C ALA A 47 6.87 14.82 -21.07
N ASN A 48 6.34 15.33 -19.96
CA ASN A 48 6.13 16.77 -19.73
C ASN A 48 7.17 17.40 -18.79
N ASP A 49 8.32 16.74 -18.56
CA ASP A 49 9.41 17.19 -17.67
C ASP A 49 8.99 17.52 -16.24
N ARG A 50 7.88 16.92 -15.78
CA ARG A 50 7.33 17.08 -14.44
C ARG A 50 7.70 15.94 -13.47
N LEU A 51 8.40 14.91 -13.94
CA LEU A 51 8.91 13.79 -13.13
C LEU A 51 10.41 14.01 -12.87
N GLN A 52 10.73 14.63 -11.77
CA GLN A 52 12.12 14.86 -11.40
C GLN A 52 12.72 13.64 -10.69
N GLY A 53 13.97 13.29 -11.04
CA GLY A 53 14.74 12.24 -10.38
C GLY A 53 14.20 10.82 -10.59
N LYS A 54 14.70 9.90 -9.77
CA LYS A 54 14.40 8.47 -9.87
C LYS A 54 13.08 8.12 -9.20
N THR A 55 12.38 7.12 -9.75
CA THR A 55 11.15 6.57 -9.15
C THR A 55 11.44 5.23 -8.47
N LEU A 56 10.97 5.06 -7.23
CA LEU A 56 11.00 3.80 -6.50
C LEU A 56 9.59 3.25 -6.36
N VAL A 57 9.37 2.03 -6.83
CA VAL A 57 8.16 1.24 -6.57
C VAL A 57 8.45 0.24 -5.46
N ILE A 58 7.68 0.30 -4.39
CA ILE A 58 7.74 -0.61 -3.24
C ILE A 58 6.52 -1.52 -3.31
N ALA A 59 6.72 -2.83 -3.48
CA ALA A 59 5.63 -3.78 -3.68
C ALA A 59 5.84 -5.07 -2.86
N PRO A 60 4.82 -5.92 -2.71
CA PRO A 60 5.03 -7.32 -2.27
C PRO A 60 5.97 -8.05 -3.24
N LEU A 61 6.81 -8.97 -2.74
CA LEU A 61 7.85 -9.63 -3.53
C LEU A 61 7.33 -10.23 -4.84
N ARG A 62 6.20 -10.94 -4.81
CA ARG A 62 5.60 -11.50 -6.02
C ARG A 62 5.20 -10.42 -7.02
N VAL A 63 4.55 -9.36 -6.54
CA VAL A 63 4.11 -8.24 -7.38
C VAL A 63 5.31 -7.48 -7.96
N ALA A 64 6.36 -7.27 -7.17
CA ALA A 64 7.61 -6.65 -7.61
C ALA A 64 8.23 -7.42 -8.78
N ASN A 65 8.24 -8.74 -8.70
CA ASN A 65 8.89 -9.60 -9.72
C ASN A 65 8.07 -9.80 -10.99
N THR A 66 6.73 -9.65 -10.94
CA THR A 66 5.89 -10.16 -12.05
C THR A 66 4.88 -9.16 -12.60
N VAL A 67 4.54 -8.09 -11.88
CA VAL A 67 3.37 -7.27 -12.27
C VAL A 67 3.78 -6.01 -13.01
N TRP A 68 4.65 -5.20 -12.44
CA TRP A 68 4.91 -3.84 -12.93
C TRP A 68 5.48 -3.78 -14.34
N GLU A 69 6.55 -4.52 -14.61
CA GLU A 69 7.17 -4.59 -15.92
C GLU A 69 6.28 -5.30 -16.95
N THR A 70 5.66 -6.42 -16.54
CA THR A 70 4.72 -7.17 -17.39
C THR A 70 3.49 -6.32 -17.73
N GLU A 71 2.99 -5.51 -16.83
CA GLU A 71 1.87 -4.61 -17.15
C GLU A 71 2.31 -3.52 -18.12
N ALA A 72 3.47 -2.90 -17.90
CA ALA A 72 4.02 -1.89 -18.80
C ALA A 72 4.14 -2.41 -20.23
N SER A 73 4.64 -3.63 -20.43
CA SER A 73 4.83 -4.25 -21.75
C SER A 73 3.55 -4.47 -22.55
N LYS A 74 2.38 -4.47 -21.90
CA LYS A 74 1.07 -4.60 -22.58
C LYS A 74 0.60 -3.30 -23.24
N TRP A 75 1.23 -2.17 -22.92
CA TRP A 75 0.76 -0.83 -23.30
C TRP A 75 1.80 -0.07 -24.13
N SER A 76 1.44 0.25 -25.38
CA SER A 76 2.36 0.87 -26.35
C SER A 76 2.81 2.28 -25.98
N HIS A 77 2.10 2.97 -25.09
CA HIS A 77 2.46 4.33 -24.67
C HIS A 77 3.39 4.37 -23.46
N ILE A 78 3.72 3.22 -22.86
CA ILE A 78 4.65 3.16 -21.73
C ILE A 78 6.05 2.86 -22.23
N ASN A 79 6.95 3.85 -22.12
CA ASN A 79 8.35 3.79 -22.52
C ASN A 79 9.30 3.97 -21.33
N LEU A 80 8.85 3.56 -20.14
CA LEU A 80 9.66 3.60 -18.92
C LEU A 80 10.61 2.41 -18.89
N THR A 81 11.84 2.65 -18.45
CA THR A 81 12.83 1.60 -18.19
C THR A 81 12.76 1.15 -16.72
N PHE A 82 12.99 -0.14 -16.50
CA PHE A 82 12.84 -0.75 -15.16
C PHE A 82 14.13 -1.40 -14.70
N SER A 83 14.41 -1.31 -13.40
CA SER A 83 15.44 -2.10 -12.72
C SER A 83 14.87 -2.81 -11.51
N LEU A 84 15.02 -4.15 -11.46
CA LEU A 84 14.43 -5.01 -10.44
C LEU A 84 15.40 -5.25 -9.29
N CYS A 85 15.17 -4.59 -8.15
CA CYS A 85 16.00 -4.62 -6.95
C CYS A 85 15.52 -5.68 -5.94
N THR A 86 15.46 -6.96 -6.33
CA THR A 86 15.02 -8.07 -5.48
C THR A 86 16.08 -9.17 -5.36
N GLY A 87 15.88 -10.13 -4.44
CA GLY A 87 16.80 -11.25 -4.23
C GLY A 87 17.97 -10.94 -3.28
N ALA A 88 19.15 -11.52 -3.55
CA ALA A 88 20.35 -11.34 -2.72
C ALA A 88 20.85 -9.90 -2.70
N ALA A 89 21.57 -9.50 -1.65
CA ALA A 89 22.04 -8.12 -1.49
C ALA A 89 22.90 -7.66 -2.66
N SER A 90 23.84 -8.49 -3.13
CA SER A 90 24.71 -8.19 -4.28
C SER A 90 23.91 -7.94 -5.57
N LYS A 91 22.85 -8.75 -5.81
CA LYS A 91 21.96 -8.55 -6.96
C LYS A 91 21.21 -7.23 -6.88
N ARG A 92 20.68 -6.89 -5.70
CA ARG A 92 20.01 -5.60 -5.49
C ARG A 92 20.96 -4.41 -5.67
N GLU A 93 22.19 -4.54 -5.16
CA GLU A 93 23.22 -3.50 -5.31
C GLU A 93 23.52 -3.21 -6.77
N LYS A 94 23.76 -4.26 -7.55
CA LYS A 94 23.98 -4.13 -9.01
C LYS A 94 22.77 -3.47 -9.70
N ALA A 95 21.54 -3.90 -9.37
CA ALA A 95 20.34 -3.31 -9.96
C ALA A 95 20.15 -1.82 -9.60
N LEU A 96 20.64 -1.37 -8.44
CA LEU A 96 20.58 0.05 -8.06
C LEU A 96 21.60 0.93 -8.84
N GLU A 97 22.60 0.33 -9.48
CA GLU A 97 23.59 1.01 -10.35
C GLU A 97 23.07 1.20 -11.78
N ASP A 98 22.03 0.45 -12.18
CA ASP A 98 21.44 0.58 -13.51
C ASP A 98 20.90 2.00 -13.76
N GLN A 99 20.90 2.39 -15.03
CA GLN A 99 20.23 3.60 -15.49
C GLN A 99 18.78 3.26 -15.84
N ALA A 100 17.86 3.47 -14.88
CA ALA A 100 16.44 3.17 -15.06
C ALA A 100 15.56 4.32 -14.56
N ASP A 101 14.36 4.43 -15.14
CA ASP A 101 13.35 5.39 -14.71
C ASP A 101 12.67 4.92 -13.42
N VAL A 102 12.44 3.61 -13.32
CA VAL A 102 11.68 2.97 -12.24
C VAL A 102 12.49 1.82 -11.65
N TYR A 103 12.77 1.93 -10.38
CA TYR A 103 13.40 0.88 -9.57
C TYR A 103 12.32 0.18 -8.76
N ILE A 104 12.27 -1.15 -8.82
CA ILE A 104 11.25 -1.93 -8.13
C ILE A 104 11.89 -2.74 -7.01
N ILE A 105 11.40 -2.58 -5.79
CA ILE A 105 11.93 -3.29 -4.61
C ILE A 105 10.79 -3.93 -3.79
N ASN A 106 11.06 -5.07 -3.17
CA ASN A 106 10.10 -5.63 -2.25
C ASN A 106 10.15 -4.90 -0.89
N ARG A 107 8.97 -4.73 -0.30
CA ARG A 107 8.73 -3.92 0.91
C ARG A 107 9.59 -4.34 2.12
N GLU A 108 9.99 -5.60 2.19
CA GLU A 108 10.82 -6.12 3.28
C GLU A 108 12.26 -5.54 3.25
N ASN A 109 12.72 -5.12 2.08
CA ASN A 109 14.07 -4.56 1.89
C ASN A 109 14.14 -3.03 2.11
N ILE A 110 13.04 -2.36 2.43
CA ILE A 110 13.03 -0.92 2.67
C ILE A 110 13.96 -0.48 3.81
N PRO A 111 14.01 -1.16 4.97
CA PRO A 111 14.96 -0.79 6.02
C PRO A 111 16.42 -0.85 5.56
N TRP A 112 16.78 -1.88 4.76
CA TRP A 112 18.11 -2.01 4.16
C TRP A 112 18.40 -0.86 3.18
N LEU A 113 17.46 -0.55 2.28
CA LEU A 113 17.63 0.51 1.29
C LEU A 113 17.81 1.89 1.95
N VAL A 114 16.98 2.21 2.93
CA VAL A 114 17.09 3.47 3.69
C VAL A 114 18.40 3.55 4.47
N LYS A 115 18.86 2.43 5.06
CA LYS A 115 20.18 2.38 5.74
C LYS A 115 21.33 2.60 4.75
N ARG A 116 21.26 2.01 3.55
CA ARG A 116 22.28 2.14 2.51
C ARG A 116 22.46 3.59 2.07
N TYR A 117 21.38 4.27 1.75
CA TYR A 117 21.46 5.63 1.21
C TYR A 117 21.48 6.73 2.28
N GLY A 118 20.80 6.54 3.38
CA GLY A 118 20.75 7.52 4.47
C GLY A 118 20.41 8.93 3.99
N THR A 119 21.39 9.83 4.18
CA THR A 119 21.25 11.24 3.74
C THR A 119 21.31 11.42 2.22
N ARG A 120 21.87 10.46 1.49
CA ARG A 120 22.01 10.49 0.02
C ARG A 120 20.86 9.79 -0.71
N TRP A 121 19.65 9.82 -0.16
CA TRP A 121 18.46 9.21 -0.73
C TRP A 121 18.21 9.71 -2.17
N PRO A 122 18.20 8.82 -3.19
CA PRO A 122 18.19 9.24 -4.60
C PRO A 122 16.79 9.25 -5.23
N PHE A 123 15.74 8.80 -4.51
CA PHE A 123 14.42 8.60 -5.09
C PHE A 123 13.49 9.76 -4.73
N ASN A 124 13.25 10.66 -5.70
CA ASN A 124 12.31 11.77 -5.54
C ASN A 124 10.85 11.27 -5.55
N ASN A 125 10.58 10.19 -6.27
CA ASN A 125 9.25 9.64 -6.43
C ASN A 125 9.17 8.25 -5.78
N VAL A 126 8.19 8.04 -4.90
CA VAL A 126 7.98 6.76 -4.21
C VAL A 126 6.53 6.33 -4.42
N ILE A 127 6.36 5.15 -4.97
CA ILE A 127 5.07 4.49 -5.16
C ILE A 127 5.03 3.30 -4.20
N ILE A 128 4.00 3.19 -3.38
CA ILE A 128 3.82 2.07 -2.46
C ILE A 128 2.62 1.25 -2.93
N ASP A 129 2.92 0.10 -3.51
CA ASP A 129 1.90 -0.87 -3.89
C ASP A 129 1.54 -1.75 -2.70
N GLU A 130 0.25 -1.98 -2.50
CA GLU A 130 -0.34 -2.59 -1.31
C GLU A 130 0.07 -1.85 -0.03
N SER A 131 -0.28 -0.55 0.03
CA SER A 131 0.07 0.36 1.14
C SER A 131 -0.52 -0.06 2.49
N SER A 132 -1.55 -0.88 2.51
CA SER A 132 -2.11 -1.51 3.72
C SER A 132 -1.05 -2.28 4.51
N SER A 133 0.02 -2.72 3.87
CA SER A 133 1.17 -3.35 4.53
C SER A 133 1.98 -2.39 5.42
N PHE A 134 1.78 -1.07 5.28
CA PHE A 134 2.41 -0.03 6.10
C PHE A 134 1.50 0.52 7.21
N LYS A 135 0.37 -0.12 7.47
CA LYS A 135 -0.63 0.29 8.47
C LYS A 135 -0.11 0.37 9.91
N SER A 136 0.94 -0.39 10.27
CA SER A 136 1.50 -0.39 11.61
C SER A 136 2.61 0.66 11.76
N PRO A 137 2.44 1.68 12.65
CA PRO A 137 3.46 2.69 12.92
C PRO A 137 4.70 2.13 13.65
N ARG A 138 4.57 0.93 14.25
CA ARG A 138 5.67 0.25 14.93
C ARG A 138 6.56 -0.53 13.97
N SER A 139 6.11 -0.83 12.75
CA SER A 139 6.86 -1.62 11.78
C SER A 139 8.15 -0.93 11.35
N GLN A 140 9.23 -1.71 11.14
CA GLN A 140 10.52 -1.18 10.70
C GLN A 140 10.43 -0.50 9.34
N ARG A 141 9.59 -1.01 8.43
CA ARG A 141 9.37 -0.41 7.11
C ARG A 141 8.74 0.98 7.19
N PHE A 142 7.72 1.17 8.03
CA PHE A 142 7.13 2.49 8.26
C PHE A 142 8.16 3.46 8.89
N LYS A 143 8.85 3.02 9.96
CA LYS A 143 9.87 3.84 10.62
C LYS A 143 11.00 4.25 9.67
N SER A 144 11.37 3.37 8.75
CA SER A 144 12.41 3.65 7.75
C SER A 144 11.92 4.70 6.74
N LEU A 145 10.73 4.52 6.15
CA LEU A 145 10.17 5.50 5.21
C LEU A 145 9.96 6.86 5.87
N LYS A 146 9.50 6.89 7.12
CA LYS A 146 9.32 8.15 7.86
C LYS A 146 10.60 9.00 7.88
N LYS A 147 11.79 8.38 7.93
CA LYS A 147 13.08 9.10 7.96
C LYS A 147 13.39 9.84 6.65
N ILE A 148 12.83 9.38 5.54
CA ILE A 148 13.14 9.93 4.20
C ILE A 148 11.98 10.71 3.57
N LEU A 149 10.87 10.89 4.27
CA LEU A 149 9.70 11.61 3.74
C LEU A 149 10.03 13.01 3.23
N HIS A 150 10.91 13.73 3.94
CA HIS A 150 11.33 15.09 3.59
C HIS A 150 12.23 15.14 2.33
N LYS A 151 12.70 13.98 1.86
CA LYS A 151 13.53 13.82 0.65
C LYS A 151 12.74 13.29 -0.54
N THR A 152 11.46 13.05 -0.34
CA THR A 152 10.57 12.50 -1.36
C THR A 152 9.58 13.59 -1.77
N GLU A 153 9.59 13.95 -3.03
CA GLU A 153 8.70 14.97 -3.60
C GLU A 153 7.33 14.38 -3.87
N ARG A 154 7.30 13.25 -4.56
CA ARG A 154 6.07 12.53 -4.91
C ARG A 154 5.94 11.24 -4.13
N MET A 155 4.78 11.02 -3.53
CA MET A 155 4.43 9.76 -2.88
C MET A 155 3.01 9.33 -3.24
N VAL A 156 2.89 8.15 -3.84
CA VAL A 156 1.59 7.58 -4.24
C VAL A 156 1.38 6.25 -3.52
N LEU A 157 0.28 6.12 -2.82
CA LEU A 157 -0.12 4.90 -2.14
C LEU A 157 -1.20 4.18 -2.95
N LEU A 158 -1.05 2.89 -3.15
CA LEU A 158 -1.99 2.06 -3.88
C LEU A 158 -2.49 0.93 -2.98
N THR A 159 -3.79 0.78 -2.83
CA THR A 159 -4.40 -0.39 -2.18
C THR A 159 -5.87 -0.54 -2.54
N GLY A 160 -6.38 -1.77 -2.50
CA GLY A 160 -7.82 -2.05 -2.56
C GLY A 160 -8.45 -2.16 -1.17
N THR A 161 -7.63 -2.33 -0.13
CA THR A 161 -8.08 -2.55 1.25
C THR A 161 -7.35 -1.61 2.21
N PRO A 162 -7.70 -0.32 2.26
CA PRO A 162 -6.95 0.67 3.04
C PRO A 162 -7.04 0.45 4.55
N SER A 163 -8.15 -0.11 5.04
CA SER A 163 -8.43 -0.27 6.47
C SER A 163 -8.97 -1.67 6.81
N PRO A 164 -8.19 -2.74 6.56
CA PRO A 164 -8.68 -4.11 6.73
C PRO A 164 -9.07 -4.47 8.16
N ASN A 165 -8.51 -3.79 9.17
CA ASN A 165 -8.84 -3.97 10.59
C ASN A 165 -9.51 -2.71 11.20
N GLY A 166 -10.11 -1.87 10.36
CA GLY A 166 -10.79 -0.64 10.80
C GLY A 166 -9.94 0.63 10.63
N MET A 167 -10.53 1.76 10.99
CA MET A 167 -9.98 3.10 10.70
C MET A 167 -8.62 3.38 11.35
N LEU A 168 -8.21 2.62 12.37
CA LEU A 168 -6.87 2.75 12.96
C LEU A 168 -5.74 2.49 11.94
N ASP A 169 -6.00 1.64 10.96
CA ASP A 169 -5.02 1.27 9.93
C ASP A 169 -4.69 2.44 8.97
N LEU A 170 -5.54 3.47 8.89
CA LEU A 170 -5.36 4.61 8.00
C LEU A 170 -4.26 5.56 8.46
N TRP A 171 -4.08 5.74 9.77
CA TRP A 171 -3.18 6.76 10.29
C TRP A 171 -1.78 6.68 9.69
N SER A 172 -1.16 5.51 9.70
CA SER A 172 0.21 5.34 9.20
C SER A 172 0.32 5.61 7.68
N GLN A 173 -0.68 5.19 6.92
CA GLN A 173 -0.71 5.41 5.48
C GLN A 173 -0.84 6.90 5.17
N ILE A 174 -1.81 7.59 5.77
CA ILE A 174 -2.01 9.03 5.55
C ILE A 174 -0.82 9.83 6.09
N PHE A 175 -0.21 9.42 7.21
CA PHE A 175 0.99 10.04 7.73
C PHE A 175 2.15 10.06 6.71
N LEU A 176 2.30 9.00 5.90
CA LEU A 176 3.32 8.96 4.84
C LEU A 176 3.07 10.01 3.76
N LEU A 177 1.82 10.43 3.55
CA LEU A 177 1.47 11.47 2.57
C LEU A 177 1.66 12.89 3.12
N ASP A 178 1.20 13.17 4.35
CA ASP A 178 1.07 14.54 4.85
C ASP A 178 1.81 14.82 6.18
N SER A 179 2.62 13.85 6.65
CA SER A 179 3.36 13.96 7.93
C SER A 179 2.46 14.23 9.14
N GLY A 180 1.20 13.82 9.07
CA GLY A 180 0.22 13.93 10.14
C GLY A 180 -0.58 15.23 10.16
N ALA A 181 -0.62 15.96 9.05
CA ALA A 181 -1.41 17.18 8.95
C ALA A 181 -2.92 16.88 9.08
N SER A 182 -3.43 15.86 8.41
CA SER A 182 -4.85 15.51 8.42
C SER A 182 -5.29 14.78 9.70
N LEU A 183 -4.58 13.71 10.07
CA LEU A 183 -5.01 12.80 11.14
C LEU A 183 -4.27 12.99 12.47
N GLY A 184 -3.32 13.92 12.53
CA GLY A 184 -2.51 14.20 13.72
C GLY A 184 -1.10 13.60 13.64
N ARG A 185 -0.15 14.29 14.27
CA ARG A 185 1.29 13.98 14.20
C ARG A 185 1.68 12.68 14.95
N THR A 186 0.81 12.16 15.80
CA THR A 186 1.05 10.91 16.56
C THR A 186 -0.19 10.04 16.54
N MET A 187 0.04 8.72 16.62
CA MET A 187 -1.05 7.74 16.74
C MET A 187 -1.89 8.00 18.01
N THR A 188 -1.27 8.46 19.10
CA THR A 188 -1.98 8.82 20.34
C THR A 188 -3.00 9.91 20.07
N ARG A 189 -2.58 11.04 19.47
CA ARG A 189 -3.52 12.12 19.13
C ARG A 189 -4.63 11.70 18.19
N TYR A 190 -4.34 10.81 17.24
CA TYR A 190 -5.36 10.24 16.36
C TYR A 190 -6.40 9.43 17.14
N LYS A 191 -5.93 8.56 18.04
CA LYS A 191 -6.80 7.78 18.94
C LYS A 191 -7.64 8.67 19.85
N ASP A 192 -7.01 9.60 20.55
CA ASP A 192 -7.70 10.52 21.48
C ASP A 192 -8.79 11.33 20.78
N ARG A 193 -8.53 11.73 19.54
CA ARG A 193 -9.47 12.55 18.75
C ARG A 193 -10.69 11.74 18.27
N PHE A 194 -10.49 10.53 17.77
CA PHE A 194 -11.49 9.81 16.99
C PHE A 194 -11.98 8.51 17.62
N PHE A 195 -11.35 8.04 18.70
CA PHE A 195 -11.69 6.75 19.30
C PHE A 195 -11.96 6.87 20.78
N ILE A 196 -12.68 5.88 21.31
CA ILE A 196 -12.88 5.61 22.74
C ILE A 196 -12.11 4.33 23.03
N SER A 197 -11.26 4.33 24.05
CA SER A 197 -10.60 3.11 24.52
C SER A 197 -11.49 2.36 25.50
N ASP A 198 -11.36 1.04 25.54
CA ASP A 198 -11.90 0.24 26.63
C ASP A 198 -11.17 0.54 27.96
N TYR A 199 -11.66 -0.04 29.06
CA TYR A 199 -11.10 0.13 30.39
C TYR A 199 -9.62 -0.28 30.48
N HIS A 200 -9.21 -1.28 29.71
CA HIS A 200 -7.83 -1.79 29.68
C HIS A 200 -6.93 -1.06 28.67
N GLY A 201 -7.46 -0.19 27.82
CA GLY A 201 -6.69 0.56 26.82
C GLY A 201 -6.22 -0.25 25.62
N PHE A 202 -6.73 -1.47 25.43
CA PHE A 202 -6.33 -2.35 24.33
C PHE A 202 -7.25 -2.23 23.12
N ASN A 203 -8.57 -2.11 23.33
CA ASN A 203 -9.53 -2.01 22.25
C ASN A 203 -9.95 -0.55 22.04
N PHE A 204 -10.15 -0.20 20.78
CA PHE A 204 -10.51 1.15 20.38
C PHE A 204 -11.73 1.09 19.47
N THR A 205 -12.82 1.75 19.86
CA THR A 205 -14.03 1.92 19.07
C THR A 205 -14.13 3.35 18.56
N LEU A 206 -14.66 3.54 17.35
CA LEU A 206 -14.88 4.88 16.81
C LEU A 206 -15.91 5.66 17.63
N LYS A 207 -15.62 6.93 17.87
CA LYS A 207 -16.62 7.88 18.40
C LYS A 207 -17.73 8.09 17.37
N GLY A 208 -18.94 8.44 17.83
CA GLY A 208 -20.05 8.75 16.94
C GLY A 208 -19.67 9.82 15.90
N GLY A 209 -19.91 9.53 14.63
CA GLY A 209 -19.58 10.42 13.51
C GLY A 209 -18.08 10.55 13.15
N ALA A 210 -17.17 9.90 13.90
CA ALA A 210 -15.72 10.01 13.66
C ALA A 210 -15.31 9.48 12.28
N GLU A 211 -15.97 8.43 11.79
CA GLU A 211 -15.69 7.89 10.47
C GLU A 211 -15.88 8.94 9.37
N PHE A 212 -17.01 9.62 9.36
CA PHE A 212 -17.30 10.69 8.41
C PHE A 212 -16.26 11.82 8.50
N HIS A 213 -15.85 12.21 9.72
CA HIS A 213 -14.83 13.23 9.92
C HIS A 213 -13.48 12.80 9.38
N ILE A 214 -13.05 11.55 9.63
CA ILE A 214 -11.80 10.98 9.10
C ILE A 214 -11.83 11.02 7.57
N GLN A 215 -12.91 10.51 6.95
CA GLN A 215 -13.07 10.49 5.51
C GLN A 215 -13.01 11.90 4.92
N LYS A 216 -13.67 12.86 5.52
CA LYS A 216 -13.63 14.27 5.10
C LYS A 216 -12.22 14.86 5.16
N LEU A 217 -11.46 14.57 6.21
CA LEU A 217 -10.10 15.08 6.39
C LEU A 217 -9.11 14.50 5.37
N ILE A 218 -9.27 13.23 5.00
CA ILE A 218 -8.38 12.57 4.03
C ILE A 218 -8.83 12.73 2.57
N SER A 219 -10.06 13.15 2.32
CA SER A 219 -10.62 13.28 0.96
C SER A 219 -9.77 14.12 -0.01
N PRO A 220 -9.05 15.17 0.41
CA PRO A 220 -8.16 15.88 -0.51
C PRO A 220 -6.96 15.05 -1.00
N LEU A 221 -6.57 14.02 -0.23
CA LEU A 221 -5.41 13.17 -0.50
C LEU A 221 -5.77 11.83 -1.15
N VAL A 222 -7.05 11.43 -1.10
CA VAL A 222 -7.48 10.08 -1.44
C VAL A 222 -8.49 10.09 -2.58
N LEU A 223 -8.23 9.27 -3.59
CA LEU A 223 -9.23 8.90 -4.59
C LEU A 223 -9.69 7.48 -4.28
N SER A 224 -10.98 7.33 -3.92
CA SER A 224 -11.60 6.03 -3.65
C SER A 224 -12.57 5.65 -4.76
N MET A 225 -12.53 4.38 -5.20
CA MET A 225 -13.42 3.83 -6.22
C MET A 225 -13.72 2.37 -5.90
N GLN A 226 -15.00 2.01 -5.96
CA GLN A 226 -15.47 0.63 -5.82
C GLN A 226 -15.65 -0.02 -7.20
N ALA A 227 -15.34 -1.31 -7.29
CA ALA A 227 -15.47 -2.05 -8.54
C ALA A 227 -16.92 -2.13 -9.02
N SER A 228 -17.87 -2.21 -8.09
CA SER A 228 -19.32 -2.19 -8.38
C SER A 228 -19.79 -1.00 -9.18
N ASP A 229 -19.13 0.15 -9.04
CA ASP A 229 -19.55 1.41 -9.69
C ASP A 229 -19.11 1.47 -11.17
N TYR A 230 -18.12 0.65 -11.55
CA TYR A 230 -17.44 0.75 -12.84
C TYR A 230 -17.42 -0.54 -13.65
N LEU A 231 -17.53 -1.69 -12.98
CA LEU A 231 -17.44 -3.02 -13.60
C LEU A 231 -18.79 -3.74 -13.47
N LYS A 232 -19.28 -4.28 -14.58
CA LYS A 232 -20.39 -5.25 -14.56
C LYS A 232 -19.81 -6.59 -14.05
N MET A 233 -19.88 -6.82 -12.76
CA MET A 233 -19.46 -8.06 -12.16
C MET A 233 -20.60 -9.09 -12.22
N PRO A 234 -20.35 -10.35 -12.51
CA PRO A 234 -21.35 -11.39 -12.28
C PRO A 234 -21.68 -11.47 -10.78
N GLU A 235 -22.88 -11.97 -10.48
CA GLU A 235 -23.26 -12.20 -9.07
C GLU A 235 -22.23 -13.13 -8.40
N ARG A 236 -21.90 -12.79 -7.17
CA ARG A 236 -21.01 -13.61 -6.35
C ARG A 236 -21.72 -14.90 -5.98
N ILE A 237 -21.17 -16.03 -6.42
CA ILE A 237 -21.63 -17.37 -6.04
C ILE A 237 -20.68 -17.90 -4.96
N ASP A 238 -21.17 -18.03 -3.74
CA ASP A 238 -20.41 -18.61 -2.64
C ASP A 238 -20.65 -20.14 -2.60
N ASN A 239 -19.68 -20.91 -3.05
CA ASN A 239 -19.71 -22.38 -2.94
C ASN A 239 -19.05 -22.81 -1.64
N ILE A 240 -19.84 -23.35 -0.72
CA ILE A 240 -19.34 -23.93 0.52
C ILE A 240 -18.87 -25.34 0.22
N ILE A 241 -17.56 -25.57 0.21
CA ILE A 241 -16.98 -26.90 0.08
C ILE A 241 -16.64 -27.43 1.48
N PRO A 242 -17.43 -28.36 2.05
CA PRO A 242 -17.11 -28.93 3.36
C PRO A 242 -15.88 -29.83 3.24
N VAL A 243 -14.82 -29.47 3.96
CA VAL A 243 -13.60 -30.29 4.05
C VAL A 243 -13.65 -31.06 5.37
N LEU A 244 -13.79 -32.40 5.26
CA LEU A 244 -13.74 -33.28 6.43
C LEU A 244 -12.27 -33.58 6.75
N LEU A 245 -11.84 -33.19 7.93
CA LEU A 245 -10.53 -33.56 8.45
C LEU A 245 -10.48 -35.08 8.70
N SER A 246 -9.34 -35.70 8.40
CA SER A 246 -9.12 -37.08 8.81
C SER A 246 -9.23 -37.25 10.31
N LYS A 247 -9.59 -38.45 10.80
CA LYS A 247 -9.71 -38.74 12.26
C LYS A 247 -8.45 -38.34 13.03
N LYS A 248 -7.25 -38.54 12.41
CA LYS A 248 -5.98 -38.13 13.00
C LYS A 248 -5.85 -36.62 13.12
N ALA A 249 -6.21 -35.88 12.06
CA ALA A 249 -6.15 -34.42 12.06
C ALA A 249 -7.19 -33.80 13.02
N GLN A 250 -8.40 -34.41 13.13
CA GLN A 250 -9.41 -33.97 14.11
C GLN A 250 -8.91 -34.14 15.55
N ARG A 251 -8.22 -35.24 15.83
CA ARG A 251 -7.65 -35.50 17.16
C ARG A 251 -6.56 -34.48 17.48
N GLN A 252 -5.63 -34.25 16.56
CA GLN A 252 -4.57 -33.24 16.74
C GLN A 252 -5.14 -31.83 16.92
N TYR A 253 -6.20 -31.48 16.17
CA TYR A 253 -6.87 -30.19 16.31
C TYR A 253 -7.53 -30.03 17.69
N LYS A 254 -8.19 -31.08 18.18
CA LYS A 254 -8.77 -31.07 19.54
C LYS A 254 -7.72 -30.99 20.64
N GLU A 255 -6.60 -31.70 20.50
CA GLU A 255 -5.47 -31.67 21.45
C GLU A 255 -4.89 -30.23 21.51
N LEU A 256 -4.62 -29.61 20.35
CA LEU A 256 -4.13 -28.25 20.25
C LEU A 256 -5.11 -27.22 20.85
N GLN A 257 -6.41 -27.39 20.62
CA GLN A 257 -7.44 -26.53 21.15
C GLN A 257 -7.53 -26.63 22.68
N THR A 258 -7.37 -27.82 23.24
CA THR A 258 -7.38 -28.07 24.68
C THR A 258 -6.13 -27.50 25.35
N GLU A 259 -4.93 -27.67 24.75
CA GLU A 259 -3.68 -27.07 25.25
C GLU A 259 -3.74 -25.53 25.24
N PHE A 260 -4.26 -24.94 24.17
CA PHE A 260 -4.41 -23.47 24.06
C PHE A 260 -5.36 -22.91 25.12
N ILE A 261 -6.48 -23.59 25.40
CA ILE A 261 -7.43 -23.20 26.47
C ILE A 261 -6.79 -23.34 27.85
N LEU A 262 -5.98 -24.37 28.08
CA LEU A 262 -5.25 -24.58 29.33
C LEU A 262 -4.15 -23.53 29.57
N GLU A 263 -3.46 -23.08 28.51
CA GLU A 263 -2.46 -22.00 28.60
C GLU A 263 -3.13 -20.64 28.90
N ILE A 264 -4.26 -20.34 28.26
CA ILE A 264 -5.01 -19.10 28.53
C ILE A 264 -5.51 -19.08 29.97
N SER A 265 -6.10 -20.18 30.45
CA SER A 265 -6.61 -20.26 31.82
C SER A 265 -5.51 -20.24 32.88
N LYS A 266 -4.27 -20.61 32.55
CA LYS A 266 -3.10 -20.47 33.46
C LYS A 266 -2.51 -19.06 33.46
N ALA A 267 -2.75 -18.28 32.41
CA ALA A 267 -2.28 -16.90 32.29
C ALA A 267 -3.22 -15.90 32.98
N GLU A 268 -4.44 -16.31 33.35
CA GLU A 268 -5.43 -15.49 34.03
C GLU A 268 -5.46 -15.71 35.57
N VAL A 269 -4.55 -16.51 36.13
CA VAL A 269 -4.32 -16.69 37.56
C VAL A 269 -2.97 -16.10 37.95
#